data_b5e3fc595ac0d8619d8ca45143d31b63
#
_entry.id   b5e3fc595ac0d8619d8ca45143d31b63
#
_cell.length_a   1.000
_cell.length_b   1.000
_cell.length_c   1.000
_cell.angle_alpha   90.00
_cell.angle_beta   90.00
_cell.angle_gamma   90.00
#
_symmetry.space_group_name_H-M   'P 1'
#
loop_
_entity.id
_entity.type
_entity.pdbx_description
1 polymer ?
#
loop_
_entity_poly.entity_id
_entity_poly.type
_entity_poly.pdbx_seq_one_letter_code
_entity_poly.pdbx_strand_id
1 'polypeptide(L)'
;MAKINRRTSGVTGYLAVVSLIAGTLLAGTQVSSCQTEKELRGLPNFGRVTENLYRGGQSTSDGFSALHAMGVGMVVNLREDRAEIATEKREVESLGMKSVGIPWSANHKPSSAQIVEFLDLVRANPNTKIFVHCRRGADRTGVMIAAYRIAVEHKPVAEAVTEMHRYHYDWLFRPQLKRYIESLPGLLQNDPQFADYHPQPSSVR
;
A
#
# COMPACT_ATOMS: atom_id res chain seq x y z
N MET A 1 -87.52 7.54 -20.53
CA MET A 1 -87.98 6.13 -20.50
C MET A 1 -86.73 5.26 -20.21
N ALA A 2 -86.61 4.83 -19.02
CA ALA A 2 -86.76 3.47 -18.52
C ALA A 2 -85.71 2.51 -19.21
N LYS A 3 -84.90 1.74 -18.51
CA LYS A 3 -85.05 0.94 -17.28
C LYS A 3 -83.69 0.49 -16.73
N ILE A 4 -83.67 0.47 -15.45
CA ILE A 4 -82.73 -0.24 -14.56
C ILE A 4 -82.66 -1.72 -14.93
N ASN A 5 -81.48 -2.34 -14.84
CA ASN A 5 -81.39 -3.66 -14.21
C ASN A 5 -80.05 -3.93 -13.52
N ARG A 6 -80.09 -4.23 -12.23
CA ARG A 6 -79.04 -4.78 -11.35
C ARG A 6 -78.94 -6.28 -11.57
N ARG A 7 -77.76 -6.83 -11.40
CA ARG A 7 -77.45 -8.13 -10.75
C ARG A 7 -75.94 -8.20 -10.56
N THR A 8 -75.44 -8.04 -9.44
CA THR A 8 -75.13 -8.89 -8.25
C THR A 8 -74.29 -10.14 -8.57
N SER A 9 -73.22 -10.16 -7.85
CA SER A 9 -72.54 -11.29 -7.17
C SER A 9 -71.48 -12.08 -7.93
N GLY A 10 -70.37 -12.17 -7.26
CA GLY A 10 -69.30 -13.14 -7.53
C GLY A 10 -68.04 -12.81 -6.76
N VAL A 11 -68.10 -12.84 -5.43
CA VAL A 11 -66.95 -12.87 -4.56
C VAL A 11 -66.44 -14.28 -4.51
N THR A 12 -65.22 -14.50 -4.93
CA THR A 12 -64.36 -15.65 -4.56
C THR A 12 -62.94 -15.22 -4.89
N GLY A 13 -62.08 -14.83 -4.01
CA GLY A 13 -61.49 -15.68 -3.03
C GLY A 13 -60.20 -16.29 -3.57
N TYR A 14 -59.12 -15.48 -3.71
CA TYR A 14 -57.77 -16.01 -3.71
C TYR A 14 -56.99 -15.37 -2.57
N LEU A 15 -57.13 -16.00 -1.42
CA LEU A 15 -56.29 -15.88 -0.26
C LEU A 15 -55.00 -16.70 -0.52
N ALA A 16 -53.91 -16.10 -0.16
CA ALA A 16 -52.72 -16.72 0.41
C ALA A 16 -51.90 -17.65 -0.49
N VAL A 17 -50.79 -17.20 -0.99
CA VAL A 17 -49.48 -17.76 -0.64
C VAL A 17 -48.47 -16.64 -0.76
N VAL A 18 -48.32 -15.83 0.25
CA VAL A 18 -47.09 -15.08 0.52
C VAL A 18 -46.56 -15.72 1.80
N SER A 19 -45.77 -16.73 1.65
CA SER A 19 -45.10 -17.35 2.81
C SER A 19 -43.62 -17.53 2.48
N LEU A 20 -42.84 -16.91 3.32
CA LEU A 20 -41.50 -17.31 3.73
C LEU A 20 -40.45 -17.60 2.66
N ILE A 21 -39.78 -16.57 2.17
CA ILE A 21 -38.34 -16.60 1.97
C ILE A 21 -37.75 -15.28 2.51
N ALA A 22 -37.75 -15.12 3.79
CA ALA A 22 -37.03 -14.06 4.46
C ALA A 22 -36.37 -14.67 5.71
N GLY A 23 -35.20 -15.18 5.54
CA GLY A 23 -34.50 -15.69 6.71
C GLY A 23 -33.38 -16.65 6.40
N THR A 24 -32.32 -16.19 5.71
CA THR A 24 -30.96 -16.79 5.86
C THR A 24 -29.97 -16.01 4.97
N LEU A 25 -29.67 -14.77 5.30
CA LEU A 25 -28.55 -14.04 4.67
C LEU A 25 -28.11 -12.86 5.56
N LEU A 26 -27.80 -13.14 6.82
CA LEU A 26 -27.21 -12.13 7.72
C LEU A 26 -26.29 -12.78 8.76
N ALA A 27 -25.39 -13.64 8.33
CA ALA A 27 -24.38 -14.21 9.23
C ALA A 27 -22.95 -14.23 8.62
N GLY A 28 -22.69 -13.40 7.61
CA GLY A 28 -21.41 -13.47 6.88
C GLY A 28 -20.50 -12.24 6.93
N THR A 29 -20.87 -11.13 7.56
CA THR A 29 -20.13 -9.88 7.39
C THR A 29 -19.48 -9.27 8.64
N GLN A 30 -19.55 -9.91 9.78
CA GLN A 30 -18.96 -9.37 11.03
C GLN A 30 -17.56 -9.90 11.37
N VAL A 31 -17.04 -10.88 10.63
CA VAL A 31 -15.72 -11.48 10.93
C VAL A 31 -14.56 -10.67 10.32
N SER A 32 -14.84 -9.89 9.27
CA SER A 32 -13.79 -9.18 8.51
C SER A 32 -13.21 -7.95 9.23
N SER A 33 -14.01 -7.17 9.96
CA SER A 33 -13.55 -5.91 10.57
C SER A 33 -12.66 -6.14 11.80
N CYS A 34 -12.96 -7.12 12.62
CA CYS A 34 -12.17 -7.42 13.82
C CYS A 34 -10.81 -8.06 13.48
N GLN A 35 -10.74 -8.86 12.42
CA GLN A 35 -9.47 -9.41 11.93
C GLN A 35 -8.59 -8.33 11.31
N THR A 36 -9.17 -7.39 10.54
CA THR A 36 -8.43 -6.29 9.92
C THR A 36 -7.80 -5.35 10.97
N GLU A 37 -8.51 -5.01 12.04
CA GLU A 37 -7.96 -4.18 13.13
C GLU A 37 -6.85 -4.92 13.91
N LYS A 38 -6.97 -6.23 14.11
CA LYS A 38 -5.94 -7.04 14.77
C LYS A 38 -4.69 -7.20 13.88
N GLU A 39 -4.87 -7.34 12.57
CA GLU A 39 -3.76 -7.46 11.61
C GLU A 39 -2.97 -6.16 11.46
N LEU A 40 -3.60 -5.00 11.62
CA LEU A 40 -2.94 -3.69 11.56
C LEU A 40 -2.35 -3.24 12.90
N ARG A 41 -2.59 -3.98 14.00
CA ARG A 41 -1.99 -3.66 15.29
C ARG A 41 -0.47 -3.87 15.21
N GLY A 42 0.28 -2.85 15.63
CA GLY A 42 1.74 -2.87 15.56
C GLY A 42 2.34 -2.48 14.19
N LEU A 43 1.51 -2.06 13.24
CA LEU A 43 1.90 -1.61 11.89
C LEU A 43 1.53 -0.13 11.69
N PRO A 44 2.27 0.81 12.28
CA PRO A 44 1.94 2.24 12.14
C PRO A 44 2.09 2.70 10.69
N ASN A 45 1.17 3.56 10.26
CA ASN A 45 1.16 4.16 8.92
C ASN A 45 1.23 3.12 7.78
N PHE A 46 0.62 1.95 8.02
CA PHE A 46 0.60 0.84 7.07
C PHE A 46 -0.19 1.18 5.82
N GLY A 47 0.27 0.69 4.68
CA GLY A 47 -0.44 0.79 3.41
C GLY A 47 0.01 -0.24 2.39
N ARG A 48 -0.91 -0.60 1.52
CA ARG A 48 -0.65 -1.44 0.36
C ARG A 48 -0.32 -0.54 -0.83
N VAL A 49 0.84 -0.75 -1.44
CA VAL A 49 1.29 -0.03 -2.64
C VAL A 49 0.89 -0.79 -3.90
N THR A 50 1.25 -2.08 -3.94
CA THR A 50 0.83 -3.04 -4.97
C THR A 50 0.39 -4.34 -4.31
N GLU A 51 0.15 -5.38 -5.08
CA GLU A 51 -0.13 -6.72 -4.54
C GLU A 51 1.04 -7.26 -3.70
N ASN A 52 2.27 -6.95 -4.11
CA ASN A 52 3.49 -7.48 -3.49
C ASN A 52 4.37 -6.40 -2.84
N LEU A 53 3.94 -5.14 -2.79
CA LEU A 53 4.68 -4.07 -2.12
C LEU A 53 3.80 -3.38 -1.08
N TYR A 54 4.28 -3.35 0.15
CA TYR A 54 3.65 -2.73 1.30
C TYR A 54 4.58 -1.69 1.91
N ARG A 55 4.00 -0.72 2.61
CA ARG A 55 4.72 0.37 3.26
C ARG A 55 4.27 0.57 4.70
N GLY A 56 5.12 1.16 5.52
CA GLY A 56 4.72 1.51 6.89
C GLY A 56 5.80 2.24 7.68
N GLY A 57 5.53 2.42 8.97
CA GLY A 57 6.50 2.83 9.98
C GLY A 57 7.13 1.64 10.66
N GLN A 58 7.96 1.90 11.69
CA GLN A 58 8.61 0.89 12.50
C GLN A 58 7.56 -0.02 13.14
N SER A 59 7.59 -1.29 12.75
CA SER A 59 6.71 -2.31 13.32
C SER A 59 7.11 -2.69 14.73
N THR A 60 6.14 -3.10 15.54
CA THR A 60 6.39 -3.84 16.78
C THR A 60 6.61 -5.32 16.47
N SER A 61 6.98 -6.13 17.46
CA SER A 61 7.10 -7.60 17.33
C SER A 61 5.80 -8.25 16.87
N ASP A 62 4.65 -7.78 17.40
CA ASP A 62 3.33 -8.22 16.93
C ASP A 62 3.09 -7.82 15.47
N GLY A 63 3.56 -6.62 15.08
CA GLY A 63 3.47 -6.15 13.70
C GLY A 63 4.31 -7.01 12.74
N PHE A 64 5.53 -7.39 13.10
CA PHE A 64 6.33 -8.32 12.29
C PHE A 64 5.69 -9.70 12.18
N SER A 65 5.10 -10.21 13.27
CA SER A 65 4.33 -11.45 13.23
C SER A 65 3.11 -11.36 12.31
N ALA A 66 2.42 -10.21 12.31
CA ALA A 66 1.31 -9.95 11.39
C ALA A 66 1.77 -9.88 9.92
N LEU A 67 2.88 -9.20 9.64
CA LEU A 67 3.48 -9.18 8.29
C LEU A 67 3.83 -10.57 7.79
N HIS A 68 4.43 -11.42 8.64
CA HIS A 68 4.71 -12.81 8.30
C HIS A 68 3.42 -13.58 7.99
N ALA A 69 2.38 -13.43 8.83
CA ALA A 69 1.07 -14.06 8.59
C ALA A 69 0.38 -13.58 7.29
N MET A 70 0.65 -12.34 6.85
CA MET A 70 0.21 -11.82 5.55
C MET A 70 1.02 -12.37 4.37
N GLY A 71 2.06 -13.17 4.64
CA GLY A 71 2.96 -13.76 3.64
C GLY A 71 4.06 -12.80 3.18
N VAL A 72 4.38 -11.76 3.94
CA VAL A 72 5.57 -10.93 3.68
C VAL A 72 6.80 -11.79 3.80
N GLY A 73 7.63 -11.80 2.77
CA GLY A 73 8.88 -12.57 2.71
C GLY A 73 10.12 -11.69 2.89
N MET A 74 9.97 -10.37 2.80
CA MET A 74 11.11 -9.46 2.91
C MET A 74 10.71 -8.14 3.59
N VAL A 75 11.56 -7.66 4.50
CA VAL A 75 11.45 -6.36 5.17
C VAL A 75 12.62 -5.49 4.76
N VAL A 76 12.34 -4.27 4.28
CA VAL A 76 13.33 -3.27 3.89
C VAL A 76 13.32 -2.13 4.90
N ASN A 77 14.41 -1.98 5.64
CA ASN A 77 14.59 -0.95 6.66
C ASN A 77 15.40 0.23 6.11
N LEU A 78 14.80 1.42 6.10
CA LEU A 78 15.42 2.68 5.62
C LEU A 78 16.01 3.52 6.75
N ARG A 79 16.06 3.02 7.99
CA ARG A 79 16.56 3.75 9.15
C ARG A 79 18.08 3.80 9.11
N GLU A 80 18.66 4.80 9.80
CA GLU A 80 20.10 5.01 9.78
C GLU A 80 20.82 4.45 11.01
N ASP A 81 20.09 4.16 12.09
CA ASP A 81 20.67 3.59 13.30
C ASP A 81 21.03 2.11 13.11
N ARG A 82 22.33 1.84 13.08
CA ARG A 82 22.86 0.50 12.80
C ARG A 82 22.51 -0.52 13.89
N ALA A 83 22.43 -0.09 15.16
CA ALA A 83 22.12 -1.00 16.27
C ALA A 83 20.65 -1.42 16.22
N GLU A 84 19.75 -0.46 15.93
CA GLU A 84 18.33 -0.73 15.76
C GLU A 84 18.08 -1.61 14.53
N ILE A 85 18.78 -1.36 13.40
CA ILE A 85 18.70 -2.21 12.20
C ILE A 85 19.16 -3.64 12.51
N ALA A 86 20.26 -3.81 13.22
CA ALA A 86 20.78 -5.14 13.58
C ALA A 86 19.86 -5.91 14.53
N THR A 87 19.18 -5.20 15.44
CA THR A 87 18.19 -5.80 16.34
C THR A 87 16.96 -6.26 15.57
N GLU A 88 16.40 -5.39 14.73
CA GLU A 88 15.27 -5.72 13.87
C GLU A 88 15.59 -6.88 12.91
N LYS A 89 16.79 -6.87 12.33
CA LYS A 89 17.23 -7.95 11.43
C LYS A 89 17.09 -9.31 12.10
N ARG A 90 17.58 -9.46 13.34
CA ARG A 90 17.47 -10.74 14.08
C ARG A 90 16.02 -11.15 14.31
N GLU A 91 15.16 -10.20 14.64
CA GLU A 91 13.73 -10.45 14.84
C GLU A 91 13.05 -10.88 13.55
N VAL A 92 13.22 -10.14 12.45
CA VAL A 92 12.65 -10.43 11.14
C VAL A 92 13.12 -11.80 10.61
N GLU A 93 14.42 -12.10 10.75
CA GLU A 93 14.99 -13.37 10.30
C GLU A 93 14.52 -14.56 11.17
N SER A 94 14.27 -14.34 12.47
CA SER A 94 13.70 -15.38 13.35
C SER A 94 12.29 -15.81 12.95
N LEU A 95 11.56 -14.94 12.24
CA LEU A 95 10.25 -15.22 11.67
C LEU A 95 10.33 -15.83 10.25
N GLY A 96 11.53 -16.09 9.72
CA GLY A 96 11.73 -16.65 8.38
C GLY A 96 11.64 -15.63 7.24
N MET A 97 11.56 -14.34 7.53
CA MET A 97 11.58 -13.27 6.53
C MET A 97 13.02 -12.79 6.28
N LYS A 98 13.30 -12.31 5.08
CA LYS A 98 14.58 -11.66 4.75
C LYS A 98 14.59 -10.22 5.23
N SER A 99 15.68 -9.76 5.85
CA SER A 99 15.88 -8.37 6.22
C SER A 99 16.92 -7.71 5.33
N VAL A 100 16.61 -6.53 4.79
CA VAL A 100 17.49 -5.72 3.94
C VAL A 100 17.53 -4.30 4.49
N GLY A 101 18.73 -3.73 4.65
CA GLY A 101 18.92 -2.35 5.07
C GLY A 101 19.34 -1.47 3.90
N ILE A 102 18.62 -0.37 3.65
CA ILE A 102 19.01 0.72 2.74
C ILE A 102 19.02 2.02 3.55
N PRO A 103 20.00 2.19 4.46
CA PRO A 103 19.98 3.26 5.44
C PRO A 103 20.32 4.61 4.82
N TRP A 104 19.54 5.66 5.18
CA TRP A 104 19.85 7.05 4.88
C TRP A 104 19.13 8.01 5.83
N SER A 105 19.68 9.23 5.96
CA SER A 105 19.11 10.24 6.84
C SER A 105 18.00 11.04 6.14
N ALA A 106 16.83 11.12 6.77
CA ALA A 106 15.74 11.94 6.26
C ALA A 106 16.05 13.46 6.27
N ASN A 107 17.15 13.88 6.86
CA ASN A 107 17.61 15.28 6.81
C ASN A 107 18.26 15.64 5.47
N HIS A 108 18.63 14.63 4.68
CA HIS A 108 19.20 14.76 3.34
C HIS A 108 18.30 14.08 2.30
N LYS A 109 18.54 14.35 1.03
CA LYS A 109 17.99 13.55 -0.06
C LYS A 109 18.73 12.22 -0.15
N PRO A 110 18.08 11.12 -0.59
CA PRO A 110 18.80 9.88 -0.88
C PRO A 110 19.75 10.08 -2.06
N SER A 111 20.77 9.25 -2.15
CA SER A 111 21.58 9.12 -3.37
C SER A 111 20.81 8.37 -4.45
N SER A 112 21.18 8.56 -5.71
CA SER A 112 20.65 7.78 -6.84
C SER A 112 20.87 6.28 -6.62
N ALA A 113 22.04 5.88 -6.10
CA ALA A 113 22.35 4.49 -5.79
C ALA A 113 21.36 3.86 -4.79
N GLN A 114 20.94 4.59 -3.75
CA GLN A 114 19.95 4.07 -2.78
C GLN A 114 18.56 3.90 -3.39
N ILE A 115 18.16 4.79 -4.29
CA ILE A 115 16.90 4.64 -5.03
C ILE A 115 16.98 3.43 -5.96
N VAL A 116 18.06 3.32 -6.74
CA VAL A 116 18.27 2.19 -7.66
C VAL A 116 18.30 0.87 -6.90
N GLU A 117 19.03 0.79 -5.79
CA GLU A 117 19.08 -0.39 -4.94
C GLU A 117 17.68 -0.84 -4.49
N PHE A 118 16.82 0.10 -4.09
CA PHE A 118 15.43 -0.21 -3.73
C PHE A 118 14.60 -0.68 -4.93
N LEU A 119 14.70 0.02 -6.06
CA LEU A 119 13.95 -0.33 -7.27
C LEU A 119 14.37 -1.70 -7.81
N ASP A 120 15.67 -1.98 -7.85
CA ASP A 120 16.23 -3.26 -8.26
C ASP A 120 15.81 -4.39 -7.33
N LEU A 121 15.79 -4.13 -6.01
CA LEU A 121 15.32 -5.10 -5.04
C LEU A 121 13.87 -5.50 -5.32
N VAL A 122 12.99 -4.54 -5.58
CA VAL A 122 11.58 -4.81 -5.90
C VAL A 122 11.47 -5.57 -7.23
N ARG A 123 12.19 -5.13 -8.26
CA ARG A 123 12.20 -5.74 -9.59
C ARG A 123 12.70 -7.19 -9.59
N ALA A 124 13.75 -7.46 -8.81
CA ALA A 124 14.35 -8.79 -8.71
C ALA A 124 13.50 -9.79 -7.91
N ASN A 125 12.49 -9.33 -7.18
CA ASN A 125 11.66 -10.17 -6.32
C ASN A 125 10.14 -10.04 -6.63
N PRO A 126 9.71 -10.26 -7.89
CA PRO A 126 8.35 -9.97 -8.34
C PRO A 126 7.27 -10.80 -7.65
N ASN A 127 7.62 -11.98 -7.13
CA ASN A 127 6.72 -12.90 -6.45
C ASN A 127 6.85 -12.88 -4.92
N THR A 128 7.68 -11.97 -4.37
CA THR A 128 7.89 -11.84 -2.93
C THR A 128 7.14 -10.62 -2.42
N LYS A 129 6.33 -10.79 -1.39
CA LYS A 129 5.74 -9.64 -0.70
C LYS A 129 6.81 -8.91 0.10
N ILE A 130 6.98 -7.62 -0.18
CA ILE A 130 8.00 -6.77 0.41
C ILE A 130 7.33 -5.70 1.27
N PHE A 131 7.79 -5.52 2.49
CA PHE A 131 7.40 -4.42 3.36
C PHE A 131 8.56 -3.44 3.51
N VAL A 132 8.40 -2.20 3.05
CA VAL A 132 9.40 -1.14 3.20
C VAL A 132 8.98 -0.15 4.26
N HIS A 133 9.89 0.17 5.18
CA HIS A 133 9.59 1.08 6.26
C HIS A 133 10.76 1.97 6.67
N CYS A 134 10.43 3.00 7.44
CA CYS A 134 11.35 3.82 8.22
C CYS A 134 10.78 4.01 9.64
N ARG A 135 11.18 5.04 10.36
CA ARG A 135 10.66 5.26 11.73
C ARG A 135 9.15 5.56 11.74
N ARG A 136 8.68 6.51 10.93
CA ARG A 136 7.26 6.96 10.87
C ARG A 136 6.49 6.40 9.69
N GLY A 137 7.16 5.80 8.71
CA GLY A 137 6.53 5.41 7.44
C GLY A 137 6.15 6.57 6.52
N ALA A 138 6.59 7.78 6.85
CA ALA A 138 6.22 9.01 6.17
C ALA A 138 7.30 9.44 5.16
N ASP A 139 8.40 10.04 5.63
CA ASP A 139 9.38 10.74 4.79
C ASP A 139 10.21 9.80 3.91
N ARG A 140 11.09 8.99 4.53
CA ARG A 140 11.99 8.07 3.79
C ARG A 140 11.21 7.03 3.00
N THR A 141 10.21 6.42 3.64
CA THR A 141 9.30 5.47 2.97
C THR A 141 8.52 6.16 1.86
N GLY A 142 8.04 7.40 2.09
CA GLY A 142 7.34 8.18 1.09
C GLY A 142 8.19 8.42 -0.16
N VAL A 143 9.48 8.76 0.01
CA VAL A 143 10.40 8.99 -1.11
C VAL A 143 10.64 7.71 -1.92
N MET A 144 10.88 6.56 -1.27
CA MET A 144 11.09 5.29 -1.97
C MET A 144 9.85 4.86 -2.75
N ILE A 145 8.67 5.01 -2.15
CA ILE A 145 7.41 4.69 -2.84
C ILE A 145 7.12 5.67 -3.98
N ALA A 146 7.37 6.97 -3.78
CA ALA A 146 7.23 7.96 -4.86
C ALA A 146 8.18 7.67 -6.03
N ALA A 147 9.42 7.28 -5.75
CA ALA A 147 10.37 6.87 -6.78
C ALA A 147 9.87 5.63 -7.54
N TYR A 148 9.35 4.62 -6.85
CA TYR A 148 8.73 3.45 -7.47
C TYR A 148 7.53 3.83 -8.37
N ARG A 149 6.62 4.68 -7.89
CA ARG A 149 5.47 5.17 -8.67
C ARG A 149 5.90 5.84 -9.97
N ILE A 150 6.96 6.68 -9.91
CA ILE A 150 7.43 7.43 -11.09
C ILE A 150 8.25 6.54 -12.03
N ALA A 151 9.22 5.79 -11.49
CA ALA A 151 10.18 5.04 -12.31
C ALA A 151 9.63 3.73 -12.86
N VAL A 152 8.75 3.04 -12.12
CA VAL A 152 8.25 1.71 -12.48
C VAL A 152 6.81 1.75 -12.97
N GLU A 153 5.95 2.48 -12.27
CA GLU A 153 4.53 2.58 -12.68
C GLU A 153 4.25 3.76 -13.62
N HIS A 154 5.27 4.59 -13.92
CA HIS A 154 5.16 5.77 -14.79
C HIS A 154 4.06 6.75 -14.36
N LYS A 155 3.81 6.84 -13.05
CA LYS A 155 2.83 7.77 -12.50
C LYS A 155 3.32 9.20 -12.57
N PRO A 156 2.41 10.18 -12.76
CA PRO A 156 2.75 11.59 -12.68
C PRO A 156 3.36 11.95 -11.33
N VAL A 157 4.36 12.82 -11.33
CA VAL A 157 5.02 13.32 -10.11
C VAL A 157 4.02 13.87 -9.10
N ALA A 158 3.00 14.60 -9.57
CA ALA A 158 1.96 15.18 -8.73
C ALA A 158 1.16 14.11 -7.95
N GLU A 159 0.88 12.96 -8.56
CA GLU A 159 0.22 11.84 -7.90
C GLU A 159 1.11 11.22 -6.82
N ALA A 160 2.39 11.01 -7.14
CA ALA A 160 3.37 10.47 -6.19
C ALA A 160 3.55 11.39 -4.98
N VAL A 161 3.64 12.72 -5.19
CA VAL A 161 3.70 13.71 -4.11
C VAL A 161 2.41 13.73 -3.30
N THR A 162 1.25 13.62 -3.94
CA THR A 162 -0.04 13.53 -3.25
C THR A 162 -0.11 12.29 -2.36
N GLU A 163 0.41 11.14 -2.84
CA GLU A 163 0.52 9.93 -2.02
C GLU A 163 1.44 10.15 -0.81
N MET A 164 2.59 10.84 -0.98
CA MET A 164 3.46 11.18 0.16
C MET A 164 2.71 11.96 1.23
N HIS A 165 1.92 12.97 0.85
CA HIS A 165 1.10 13.75 1.81
C HIS A 165 0.05 12.90 2.51
N ARG A 166 -0.62 11.97 1.81
CA ARG A 166 -1.59 11.04 2.39
C ARG A 166 -0.98 10.19 3.51
N TYR A 167 0.30 9.89 3.42
CA TYR A 167 1.06 9.14 4.43
C TYR A 167 1.88 10.05 5.36
N HIS A 168 1.40 11.27 5.62
CA HIS A 168 1.94 12.19 6.62
C HIS A 168 3.37 12.67 6.37
N TYR A 169 3.77 12.79 5.09
CA TYR A 169 5.04 13.40 4.73
C TYR A 169 5.16 14.81 5.31
N ASP A 170 6.29 15.09 5.94
CA ASP A 170 6.55 16.34 6.62
C ASP A 170 7.13 17.38 5.65
N TRP A 171 6.27 17.98 4.84
CA TRP A 171 6.63 18.94 3.81
C TRP A 171 7.23 20.25 4.37
N LEU A 172 6.86 20.60 5.59
CA LEU A 172 7.30 21.86 6.23
C LEU A 172 8.76 21.75 6.70
N PHE A 173 9.12 20.65 7.36
CA PHE A 173 10.46 20.45 7.89
C PHE A 173 11.40 19.71 6.94
N ARG A 174 10.87 19.10 5.86
CA ARG A 174 11.66 18.31 4.90
C ARG A 174 11.37 18.67 3.44
N PRO A 175 11.32 19.96 3.06
CA PRO A 175 10.95 20.35 1.69
C PRO A 175 11.94 19.86 0.62
N GLN A 176 13.19 19.52 1.01
CA GLN A 176 14.20 18.96 0.12
C GLN A 176 13.81 17.58 -0.46
N LEU A 177 13.01 16.79 0.26
CA LEU A 177 12.58 15.47 -0.23
C LEU A 177 11.53 15.61 -1.33
N LYS A 178 10.59 16.53 -1.20
CA LYS A 178 9.62 16.85 -2.26
C LYS A 178 10.34 17.34 -3.50
N ARG A 179 11.26 18.33 -3.36
CA ARG A 179 12.05 18.83 -4.48
C ARG A 179 12.87 17.75 -5.17
N TYR A 180 13.39 16.78 -4.40
CA TYR A 180 14.08 15.62 -4.96
C TYR A 180 13.14 14.78 -5.83
N ILE A 181 11.93 14.45 -5.35
CA ILE A 181 10.94 13.70 -6.13
C ILE A 181 10.48 14.48 -7.37
N GLU A 182 10.33 15.81 -7.27
CA GLU A 182 10.02 16.66 -8.43
C GLU A 182 11.15 16.68 -9.48
N SER A 183 12.40 16.50 -9.07
CA SER A 183 13.55 16.41 -9.99
C SER A 183 13.79 15.00 -10.53
N LEU A 184 13.14 13.98 -9.98
CA LEU A 184 13.41 12.58 -10.34
C LEU A 184 13.24 12.26 -11.83
N PRO A 185 12.25 12.78 -12.57
CA PRO A 185 12.16 12.54 -14.02
C PRO A 185 13.40 12.98 -14.80
N GLY A 186 14.01 14.10 -14.39
CA GLY A 186 15.27 14.56 -14.98
C GLY A 186 16.46 13.67 -14.61
N LEU A 187 16.50 13.14 -13.39
CA LEU A 187 17.50 12.16 -12.97
C LEU A 187 17.35 10.84 -13.74
N LEU A 188 16.12 10.35 -13.90
CA LEU A 188 15.83 9.16 -14.69
C LEU A 188 16.30 9.27 -16.15
N GLN A 189 16.38 10.47 -16.70
CA GLN A 189 16.83 10.70 -18.08
C GLN A 189 18.35 10.90 -18.19
N ASN A 190 18.99 11.50 -17.19
CA ASN A 190 20.34 12.04 -17.33
C ASN A 190 21.37 11.41 -16.38
N ASP A 191 20.96 10.71 -15.32
CA ASP A 191 21.89 10.05 -14.41
C ASP A 191 22.09 8.59 -14.83
N PRO A 192 23.34 8.20 -15.21
CA PRO A 192 23.64 6.84 -15.67
C PRO A 192 23.26 5.73 -14.66
N GLN A 193 23.15 6.05 -13.38
CA GLN A 193 22.73 5.08 -12.36
C GLN A 193 21.29 4.59 -12.58
N PHE A 194 20.45 5.38 -13.26
CA PHE A 194 19.08 5.02 -13.60
C PHE A 194 18.92 4.42 -15.00
N ALA A 195 20.00 3.96 -15.65
CA ALA A 195 19.94 3.47 -17.03
C ALA A 195 18.83 2.43 -17.28
N ASP A 196 18.59 1.54 -16.31
CA ASP A 196 17.55 0.50 -16.38
C ASP A 196 16.12 1.03 -16.17
N TYR A 197 15.99 2.28 -15.78
CA TYR A 197 14.72 2.98 -15.47
C TYR A 197 14.48 4.16 -16.41
N HIS A 198 15.28 4.31 -17.46
CA HIS A 198 15.05 5.34 -18.48
C HIS A 198 13.65 5.17 -19.08
N PRO A 199 12.87 6.26 -19.18
CA PRO A 199 11.62 6.21 -19.91
C PRO A 199 11.88 5.70 -21.32
N GLN A 200 11.29 4.57 -21.70
CA GLN A 200 11.38 4.10 -23.09
C GLN A 200 10.73 5.17 -23.98
N PRO A 201 11.36 5.55 -25.10
CA PRO A 201 10.69 6.42 -26.06
C PRO A 201 9.38 5.73 -26.42
N SER A 202 8.25 6.43 -26.16
CA SER A 202 6.94 5.93 -26.52
C SER A 202 6.99 5.49 -27.97
N SER A 203 6.86 4.18 -28.22
CA SER A 203 6.60 3.68 -29.56
C SER A 203 5.22 4.23 -29.94
N VAL A 204 5.22 5.37 -30.61
CA VAL A 204 4.04 5.90 -31.28
C VAL A 204 3.63 4.84 -32.30
N ARG A 205 2.56 4.11 -31.98
CA ARG A 205 1.84 3.30 -32.98
C ARG A 205 0.70 4.11 -33.52
#